data_5dab20ddef16c2f6a4c3862c19f572e7
#
_entry.id   5dab20ddef16c2f6a4c3862c19f572e7
#
_cell.length_a   1.000
_cell.length_b   1.000
_cell.length_c   1.000
_cell.angle_alpha   90.00
_cell.angle_beta   90.00
_cell.angle_gamma   90.00
#
_symmetry.space_group_name_H-M   'P 1'
#
loop_
_entity.id
_entity.type
_entity.pdbx_description
1 polymer ?
#
loop_
_entity_poly.entity_id
_entity_poly.type
_entity_poly.pdbx_seq_one_letter_code
_entity_poly.pdbx_strand_id
1 'polypeptide(L)'
;MLKIKFIGAIEGVSGSCTWLYHTDSDIQFLVDCGMHQGNERDVWANRQSFPFEAARLKYVLLTHAHIDHCGLLPRLVREGFDGLVYATRATRELSELMLLDAARISKMYTEKEVKQIRWSILDDDLG
;
A
#
# COMPACT_ATOMS: atom_id res chain seq x y z
N MET A 1 -20.67 -7.46 9.46
CA MET A 1 -20.42 -6.05 9.78
C MET A 1 -19.11 -5.61 9.14
N LEU A 2 -19.08 -4.45 8.56
CA LEU A 2 -17.85 -3.88 7.98
C LEU A 2 -17.23 -2.91 9.00
N LYS A 3 -15.99 -3.17 9.39
CA LYS A 3 -15.22 -2.29 10.26
C LYS A 3 -14.19 -1.54 9.42
N ILE A 4 -14.02 -0.26 9.69
CA ILE A 4 -13.09 0.61 8.95
C ILE A 4 -12.16 1.27 9.95
N LYS A 5 -10.86 1.23 9.67
CA LYS A 5 -9.87 1.92 10.48
C LYS A 5 -8.92 2.70 9.58
N PHE A 6 -8.84 4.01 9.84
CA PHE A 6 -7.89 4.88 9.16
C PHE A 6 -6.55 4.78 9.89
N ILE A 7 -5.51 4.35 9.18
CA ILE A 7 -4.19 4.11 9.77
C ILE A 7 -3.25 5.27 9.47
N GLY A 8 -3.36 5.84 8.28
CA GLY A 8 -2.57 6.99 7.87
C GLY A 8 -3.44 8.17 7.49
N ALA A 9 -2.81 9.29 7.15
CA ALA A 9 -3.45 10.53 6.73
C ALA A 9 -4.41 11.13 7.78
N ILE A 10 -4.13 10.88 9.06
CA ILE A 10 -4.88 11.45 10.18
C ILE A 10 -4.11 12.65 10.71
N GLU A 11 -4.82 13.71 11.10
CA GLU A 11 -4.24 14.92 11.68
C GLU A 11 -3.20 15.60 10.77
N GLY A 12 -3.45 15.55 9.46
CA GLY A 12 -2.57 16.21 8.50
C GLY A 12 -1.30 15.44 8.16
N VAL A 13 -1.13 14.25 8.69
CA VAL A 13 0.03 13.40 8.38
C VAL A 13 -0.20 12.76 7.00
N SER A 14 0.83 12.75 6.14
CA SER A 14 0.77 12.06 4.86
C SER A 14 0.78 10.53 5.06
N GLY A 15 0.58 9.79 4.00
CA GLY A 15 0.59 8.33 4.09
C GLY A 15 -0.80 7.74 4.26
N SER A 16 -1.55 7.68 3.16
CA SER A 16 -2.93 7.16 3.18
C SER A 16 -2.93 5.64 3.31
N CYS A 17 -3.65 5.14 4.29
CA CYS A 17 -3.84 3.70 4.48
C CYS A 17 -5.13 3.48 5.26
N THR A 18 -6.09 2.82 4.63
CA THR A 18 -7.36 2.50 5.26
C THR A 18 -7.52 0.99 5.32
N TRP A 19 -7.73 0.46 6.51
CA TRP A 19 -7.91 -0.96 6.75
C TRP A 19 -9.39 -1.26 6.92
N LEU A 20 -9.91 -2.18 6.11
CA LEU A 20 -11.29 -2.61 6.14
C LEU A 20 -11.37 -4.09 6.49
N TYR A 21 -12.32 -4.42 7.34
CA TYR A 21 -12.53 -5.79 7.77
C TYR A 21 -14.02 -6.11 7.73
N HIS A 22 -14.39 -7.06 6.86
CA HIS A 22 -15.75 -7.57 6.78
C HIS A 22 -15.83 -8.81 7.66
N THR A 23 -16.45 -8.68 8.83
CA THR A 23 -16.40 -9.72 9.87
C THR A 23 -17.11 -11.00 9.48
N ASP A 24 -18.24 -10.91 8.77
CA ASP A 24 -19.04 -12.09 8.42
C ASP A 24 -18.31 -13.01 7.44
N SER A 25 -17.56 -12.44 6.50
CA SER A 25 -16.80 -13.21 5.51
C SER A 25 -15.34 -13.42 5.91
N ASP A 26 -14.90 -12.80 6.99
CA ASP A 26 -13.50 -12.80 7.43
C ASP A 26 -12.54 -12.30 6.34
N ILE A 27 -12.95 -11.26 5.60
CA ILE A 27 -12.13 -10.66 4.56
C ILE A 27 -11.58 -9.34 5.07
N GLN A 28 -10.25 -9.20 4.97
CA GLN A 28 -9.54 -7.96 5.29
C GLN A 28 -8.86 -7.44 4.03
N PHE A 29 -8.91 -6.14 3.83
CA PHE A 29 -8.23 -5.51 2.70
C PHE A 29 -7.87 -4.06 3.03
N LEU A 30 -7.00 -3.49 2.20
CA LEU A 30 -6.59 -2.10 2.33
C LEU A 30 -7.06 -1.28 1.14
N VAL A 31 -7.32 0.00 1.40
CA VAL A 31 -7.38 1.03 0.37
C VAL A 31 -6.13 1.88 0.58
N ASP A 32 -5.22 1.80 -0.36
CA ASP A 32 -3.89 2.43 -0.34
C ASP A 32 -2.99 1.90 0.79
N CYS A 33 -1.69 2.08 0.63
CA CYS A 33 -0.68 1.76 1.63
C CYS A 33 0.49 2.71 1.41
N GLY A 34 0.34 3.93 1.88
CA GLY A 34 1.19 5.04 1.53
C GLY A 34 2.34 5.27 2.50
N MET A 35 3.38 5.87 1.95
CA MET A 35 4.55 6.30 2.71
C MET A 35 4.31 7.69 3.26
N HIS A 36 4.67 7.88 4.52
CA HIS A 36 4.68 9.21 5.13
C HIS A 36 5.86 10.01 4.57
N GLN A 37 5.61 11.26 4.24
CA GLN A 37 6.63 12.16 3.70
C GLN A 37 6.75 13.38 4.58
N GLY A 38 7.98 13.90 4.70
CA GLY A 38 8.24 15.12 5.44
C GLY A 38 9.41 15.00 6.40
N ASN A 39 9.18 15.29 7.67
CA ASN A 39 10.22 15.39 8.69
C ASN A 39 10.65 14.03 9.25
N GLU A 40 11.55 14.02 10.22
CA GLU A 40 12.07 12.80 10.84
C GLU A 40 10.97 11.94 11.47
N ARG A 41 9.94 12.57 12.02
CA ARG A 41 8.81 11.86 12.61
C ARG A 41 8.06 11.03 11.57
N ASP A 42 7.88 11.59 10.37
CA ASP A 42 7.21 10.89 9.28
C ASP A 42 8.07 9.74 8.76
N VAL A 43 9.37 9.96 8.64
CA VAL A 43 10.31 8.90 8.25
C VAL A 43 10.29 7.76 9.27
N TRP A 44 10.26 8.08 10.56
CA TRP A 44 10.13 7.08 11.61
C TRP A 44 8.84 6.27 11.47
N ALA A 45 7.71 6.95 11.18
CA ALA A 45 6.42 6.29 11.02
C ALA A 45 6.45 5.24 9.90
N ASN A 46 7.20 5.49 8.82
CA ASN A 46 7.32 4.56 7.70
C ASN A 46 8.01 3.24 8.07
N ARG A 47 8.74 3.21 9.18
CA ARG A 47 9.50 2.04 9.63
C ARG A 47 8.79 1.25 10.71
N GLN A 48 7.64 1.74 11.18
CA GLN A 48 6.89 1.06 12.22
C GLN A 48 6.14 -0.15 11.68
N SER A 49 5.86 -1.10 12.56
CA SER A 49 5.05 -2.26 12.21
C SER A 49 3.64 -1.84 11.86
N PHE A 50 3.03 -2.56 10.92
CA PHE A 50 1.61 -2.35 10.63
C PHE A 50 0.75 -2.83 11.80
N PRO A 51 -0.40 -2.17 12.07
CA PRO A 51 -1.30 -2.59 13.14
C PRO A 51 -2.18 -3.79 12.77
N PHE A 52 -1.90 -4.44 11.65
CA PHE A 52 -2.59 -5.61 11.14
C PHE A 52 -1.57 -6.64 10.66
N GLU A 53 -2.02 -7.87 10.43
CA GLU A 53 -1.16 -8.91 9.86
C GLU A 53 -1.25 -8.86 8.34
N ALA A 54 -0.15 -8.49 7.69
CA ALA A 54 -0.12 -8.35 6.23
C ALA A 54 -0.48 -9.67 5.52
N ALA A 55 -0.08 -10.81 6.08
CA ALA A 55 -0.38 -12.12 5.50
C ALA A 55 -1.89 -12.43 5.46
N ARG A 56 -2.70 -11.78 6.28
CA ARG A 56 -4.14 -11.98 6.31
C ARG A 56 -4.92 -11.07 5.38
N LEU A 57 -4.26 -10.09 4.78
CA LEU A 57 -4.91 -9.20 3.82
C LEU A 57 -5.19 -9.96 2.54
N LYS A 58 -6.41 -9.85 2.04
CA LYS A 58 -6.80 -10.54 0.82
C LYS A 58 -6.38 -9.77 -0.44
N TYR A 59 -6.53 -8.46 -0.42
CA TYR A 59 -6.13 -7.60 -1.53
C TYR A 59 -5.93 -6.16 -1.06
N VAL A 60 -5.38 -5.35 -1.95
CA VAL A 60 -5.24 -3.91 -1.78
C VAL A 60 -5.89 -3.22 -2.98
N LEU A 61 -6.66 -2.18 -2.73
CA LEU A 61 -7.19 -1.31 -3.76
C LEU A 61 -6.32 -0.06 -3.79
N LEU A 62 -5.64 0.19 -4.89
CA LEU A 62 -4.76 1.35 -5.02
C LEU A 62 -5.46 2.44 -5.83
N THR A 63 -5.63 3.61 -5.22
CA THR A 63 -6.40 4.69 -5.84
C THR A 63 -5.59 5.50 -6.85
N HIS A 64 -4.30 5.75 -6.57
CA HIS A 64 -3.42 6.43 -7.51
C HIS A 64 -1.95 6.23 -7.14
N ALA A 65 -1.05 6.69 -8.01
CA ALA A 65 0.35 6.30 -8.01
C ALA A 65 1.27 7.16 -7.14
N HIS A 66 0.77 8.12 -6.38
CA HIS A 66 1.62 8.94 -5.54
C HIS A 66 2.19 8.13 -4.37
N ILE A 67 3.40 8.45 -3.97
CA ILE A 67 4.14 7.74 -2.92
C ILE A 67 3.37 7.72 -1.59
N ASP A 68 2.62 8.77 -1.28
CA ASP A 68 1.79 8.82 -0.08
C ASP A 68 0.57 7.91 -0.16
N HIS A 69 0.35 7.21 -1.27
CA HIS A 69 -0.71 6.21 -1.43
C HIS A 69 -0.17 4.81 -1.72
N CYS A 70 1.00 4.68 -2.33
CA CYS A 70 1.54 3.37 -2.71
C CYS A 70 2.89 3.03 -2.06
N GLY A 71 3.52 3.97 -1.39
CA GLY A 71 4.93 3.91 -1.01
C GLY A 71 5.33 2.79 -0.05
N LEU A 72 4.40 2.21 0.70
CA LEU A 72 4.70 1.10 1.61
C LEU A 72 4.23 -0.26 1.10
N LEU A 73 3.73 -0.34 -0.14
CA LEU A 73 3.32 -1.63 -0.71
C LEU A 73 4.42 -2.70 -0.66
N PRO A 74 5.69 -2.38 -0.98
CA PRO A 74 6.74 -3.41 -0.90
C PRO A 74 6.96 -3.94 0.51
N ARG A 75 6.69 -3.14 1.54
CA ARG A 75 6.78 -3.60 2.91
C ARG A 75 5.69 -4.61 3.26
N LEU A 76 4.50 -4.47 2.67
CA LEU A 76 3.45 -5.48 2.84
C LEU A 76 3.92 -6.83 2.32
N VAL A 77 4.56 -6.83 1.15
CA VAL A 77 5.09 -8.06 0.55
C VAL A 77 6.15 -8.68 1.47
N ARG A 78 7.06 -7.87 2.00
CA ARG A 78 8.08 -8.32 2.95
C ARG A 78 7.45 -8.99 4.18
N GLU A 79 6.34 -8.47 4.64
CA GLU A 79 5.68 -8.97 5.85
C GLU A 79 4.65 -10.06 5.58
N GLY A 80 4.63 -10.60 4.36
CA GLY A 80 3.86 -11.79 4.03
C GLY A 80 2.61 -11.59 3.19
N PHE A 81 2.32 -10.37 2.75
CA PHE A 81 1.19 -10.14 1.87
C PHE A 81 1.45 -10.81 0.51
N ASP A 82 0.57 -11.72 0.11
CA ASP A 82 0.67 -12.40 -1.18
C ASP A 82 -0.58 -12.22 -2.05
N GLY A 83 -1.46 -11.32 -1.65
CA GLY A 83 -2.67 -11.03 -2.42
C GLY A 83 -2.42 -10.13 -3.61
N LEU A 84 -3.49 -9.71 -4.26
CA LEU A 84 -3.41 -8.86 -5.45
C LEU A 84 -3.58 -7.39 -5.07
N VAL A 85 -2.86 -6.53 -5.79
CA VAL A 85 -3.07 -5.08 -5.73
C VAL A 85 -3.86 -4.70 -6.99
N TYR A 86 -5.07 -4.21 -6.78
CA TYR A 86 -5.94 -3.79 -7.90
C TYR A 86 -5.69 -2.31 -8.20
N ALA A 87 -5.43 -2.03 -9.46
CA ALA A 87 -5.18 -0.66 -9.93
C ALA A 87 -5.47 -0.56 -11.42
N THR A 88 -5.65 0.66 -11.91
CA THR A 88 -5.70 0.88 -13.36
C THR A 88 -4.32 0.64 -13.94
N ARG A 89 -4.24 0.42 -15.26
CA ARG A 89 -2.96 0.21 -15.94
C ARG A 89 -2.00 1.38 -15.74
N ALA A 90 -2.49 2.59 -15.90
CA ALA A 90 -1.67 3.79 -15.72
C ALA A 90 -1.13 3.91 -14.30
N THR A 91 -1.98 3.66 -13.31
CA THR A 91 -1.58 3.69 -11.89
C THR A 91 -0.52 2.64 -11.60
N ARG A 92 -0.69 1.43 -12.10
CA ARG A 92 0.29 0.35 -11.90
C ARG A 92 1.63 0.69 -12.52
N GLU A 93 1.66 1.14 -13.76
CA GLU A 93 2.91 1.46 -14.45
C GLU A 93 3.67 2.57 -13.75
N LEU A 94 2.98 3.64 -13.39
CA LEU A 94 3.61 4.77 -12.70
C LEU A 94 4.04 4.40 -11.29
N SER A 95 3.23 3.63 -10.57
CA SER A 95 3.58 3.18 -9.22
C SER A 95 4.85 2.33 -9.24
N GLU A 96 4.98 1.41 -10.18
CA GLU A 96 6.17 0.57 -10.27
C GLU A 96 7.44 1.41 -10.47
N LEU A 97 7.38 2.41 -11.36
CA LEU A 97 8.51 3.32 -11.55
C LEU A 97 8.86 4.07 -10.28
N MET A 98 7.86 4.62 -9.60
CA MET A 98 8.08 5.39 -8.37
C MET A 98 8.61 4.51 -7.24
N LEU A 99 8.10 3.29 -7.13
CA LEU A 99 8.54 2.36 -6.09
C LEU A 99 9.98 1.86 -6.34
N LEU A 100 10.35 1.61 -7.58
CA LEU A 100 11.73 1.25 -7.92
C LEU A 100 12.70 2.37 -7.59
N ASP A 101 12.31 3.60 -7.90
CA ASP A 101 13.11 4.77 -7.56
C ASP A 101 13.23 4.94 -6.04
N ALA A 102 12.12 4.80 -5.32
CA ALA A 102 12.12 4.90 -3.86
C ALA A 102 12.98 3.81 -3.22
N ALA A 103 13.00 2.61 -3.78
CA ALA A 103 13.84 1.52 -3.28
C ALA A 103 15.33 1.89 -3.36
N ARG A 104 15.73 2.56 -4.45
CA ARG A 104 17.12 2.99 -4.63
C ARG A 104 17.51 4.10 -3.67
N ILE A 105 16.60 5.03 -3.42
CA ILE A 105 16.88 6.22 -2.61
C ILE A 105 16.76 5.94 -1.12
N SER A 106 15.65 5.37 -0.68
CA SER A 106 15.34 5.23 0.74
C SER A 106 15.96 4.00 1.39
N LYS A 107 16.26 2.98 0.61
CA LYS A 107 16.74 1.68 1.08
C LYS A 107 15.82 1.02 2.11
N MET A 108 14.58 1.46 2.19
CA MET A 108 13.59 0.91 3.10
C MET A 108 13.11 -0.47 2.66
N TYR A 109 13.16 -0.72 1.36
CA TYR A 109 12.87 -2.00 0.74
C TYR A 109 13.70 -2.14 -0.54
N THR A 110 13.70 -3.33 -1.11
CA THR A 110 14.53 -3.64 -2.27
C THR A 110 13.73 -3.59 -3.57
N GLU A 111 14.43 -3.44 -4.70
CA GLU A 111 13.81 -3.53 -6.01
C GLU A 111 13.14 -4.90 -6.21
N LYS A 112 13.75 -5.95 -5.66
CA LYS A 112 13.18 -7.29 -5.71
C LYS A 112 11.80 -7.34 -5.05
N GLU A 113 11.67 -6.70 -3.91
CA GLU A 113 10.40 -6.64 -3.19
C GLU A 113 9.35 -5.85 -3.98
N VAL A 114 9.76 -4.78 -4.67
CA VAL A 114 8.86 -4.05 -5.56
C VAL A 114 8.33 -4.97 -6.67
N LYS A 115 9.22 -5.76 -7.27
CA LYS A 115 8.86 -6.66 -8.37
C LYS A 115 8.03 -7.86 -7.93
N GLN A 116 8.00 -8.16 -6.64
CA GLN A 116 7.19 -9.24 -6.09
C GLN A 116 5.73 -8.85 -5.87
N ILE A 117 5.39 -7.57 -5.99
CA ILE A 117 4.00 -7.12 -5.90
C ILE A 117 3.19 -7.75 -7.04
N ARG A 118 2.07 -8.37 -6.68
CA ARG A 118 1.19 -9.03 -7.65
C ARG A 118 0.06 -8.08 -8.00
N TRP A 119 0.01 -7.67 -9.26
CA TRP A 119 -0.96 -6.69 -9.75
C TRP A 119 -2.13 -7.34 -10.48
N SER A 120 -3.29 -6.77 -10.33
CA SER A 120 -4.45 -7.06 -11.16
C SER A 120 -4.96 -5.75 -11.74
N ILE A 121 -4.98 -5.66 -13.05
CA ILE A 121 -5.32 -4.42 -13.74
C ILE A 121 -6.82 -4.31 -13.90
N LEU A 122 -7.38 -3.19 -13.43
CA LEU A 122 -8.77 -2.86 -13.67
C LEU A 122 -8.93 -2.41 -15.11
N ASP A 123 -9.98 -2.88 -15.76
CA ASP A 123 -10.22 -2.59 -17.16
C ASP A 123 -10.81 -1.20 -17.35
N ASP A 124 -10.07 -0.33 -18.03
CA ASP A 124 -10.50 1.03 -18.30
C ASP A 124 -11.57 1.13 -19.37
N ASP A 125 -11.79 0.06 -20.13
CA ASP A 125 -12.79 0.04 -21.21
C ASP A 125 -14.21 0.15 -20.67
N LEU A 126 -14.37 -0.01 -19.38
CA LEU A 126 -15.67 0.13 -18.73
C LEU A 126 -15.97 1.54 -18.28
N GLY A 127 -14.98 2.39 -18.38
CA GLY A 127 -15.09 3.78 -17.93
C GLY A 127 -15.76 4.69 -18.91
#